data_c1c447273200bf90e1681e7e1d201b08
#
_entry.id   c1c447273200bf90e1681e7e1d201b08
#
_cell.length_a   1.000
_cell.length_b   1.000
_cell.length_c   1.000
_cell.angle_alpha   90.00
_cell.angle_beta   90.00
_cell.angle_gamma   90.00
#
_symmetry.space_group_name_H-M   'P 1'
#
loop_
_entity.id
_entity.type
_entity.pdbx_description
1 polymer ?
#
loop_
_entity_poly.entity_id
_entity_poly.type
_entity_poly.pdbx_seq_one_letter_code
_entity_poly.pdbx_strand_id
1 'polypeptide(L)'
;MAIGEADPWRLQYFEGIPCPDGIDIPTEDADAWIWFPQHRWIYDKLAIAQSQGIAAAPHGVVPPRFPVFSKPMMNLRGMGIGSRVIASPQEYAAALTPGHFWMELLEGEHISTDVAVENGRAVWWRHATGIPRPGGTFDRWVIYAEPRPQLEAACGTWIASHLAGYTGMMNLETIGGRIIEAHLRFADQWPDLYGDGWVEAVIGLYANGVWSYADTARSTGFSMVLFAPSGPRYRHPEAGILAALRERSGISSIQITFHEDWDPSRHAMPPGGFRLAIVNCHDLGAGRAVRAELREALAEAMQPEILYLKGAA
;
A
#
# COMPACT_ATOMS: atom_id res chain seq x y z
N MET A 1 -9.86 21.31 -2.14
CA MET A 1 -9.65 19.88 -2.43
C MET A 1 -9.94 19.13 -1.15
N ALA A 2 -10.72 18.08 -1.24
CA ALA A 2 -11.17 17.31 -0.08
C ALA A 2 -10.21 16.21 0.37
N ILE A 3 -9.00 16.21 -0.11
CA ILE A 3 -7.98 15.26 0.28
C ILE A 3 -6.93 16.02 1.05
N GLY A 4 -6.72 15.64 2.30
CA GLY A 4 -5.65 16.14 3.14
C GLY A 4 -4.25 15.70 2.68
N GLU A 5 -4.11 15.33 1.41
CA GLU A 5 -2.88 14.84 0.80
C GLU A 5 -1.98 15.98 0.36
N ALA A 6 -0.69 15.90 0.69
CA ALA A 6 0.31 16.86 0.25
C ALA A 6 1.17 16.35 -0.92
N ASP A 7 1.19 15.06 -1.14
CA ASP A 7 2.06 14.41 -2.11
C ASP A 7 1.48 14.51 -3.53
N PRO A 8 2.13 15.23 -4.47
CA PRO A 8 1.58 15.48 -5.80
C PRO A 8 1.35 14.21 -6.61
N TRP A 9 2.10 13.13 -6.35
CA TRP A 9 1.91 11.86 -7.05
C TRP A 9 0.61 11.14 -6.69
N ARG A 10 -0.01 11.45 -5.55
CA ARG A 10 -1.34 10.95 -5.18
C ARG A 10 -2.43 11.94 -5.56
N LEU A 11 -2.16 13.25 -5.43
CA LEU A 11 -3.11 14.29 -5.81
C LEU A 11 -3.52 14.22 -7.27
N GLN A 12 -2.63 13.77 -8.17
CA GLN A 12 -2.94 13.64 -9.60
C GLN A 12 -4.20 12.82 -9.91
N TYR A 13 -4.57 11.88 -9.05
CA TYR A 13 -5.75 11.04 -9.26
C TYR A 13 -7.07 11.76 -8.98
N PHE A 14 -7.02 12.88 -8.31
CA PHE A 14 -8.16 13.69 -7.90
C PHE A 14 -8.25 15.03 -8.63
N GLU A 15 -7.25 15.34 -9.46
CA GLU A 15 -7.22 16.58 -10.23
C GLU A 15 -8.42 16.67 -11.19
N GLY A 16 -9.10 17.82 -11.14
CA GLY A 16 -10.28 18.08 -12.02
C GLY A 16 -11.57 17.37 -11.59
N ILE A 17 -11.54 16.54 -10.55
CA ILE A 17 -12.73 15.85 -10.05
C ILE A 17 -13.37 16.70 -8.94
N PRO A 18 -14.66 17.11 -9.10
CA PRO A 18 -15.35 17.88 -8.07
C PRO A 18 -15.49 17.10 -6.77
N CYS A 19 -15.11 17.73 -5.66
CA CYS A 19 -15.32 17.19 -4.34
C CYS A 19 -15.94 18.24 -3.42
N PRO A 20 -16.99 17.92 -2.67
CA PRO A 20 -17.62 18.84 -1.72
C PRO A 20 -16.65 19.29 -0.63
N ASP A 21 -16.80 20.53 -0.16
CA ASP A 21 -16.02 21.04 0.97
C ASP A 21 -16.30 20.23 2.24
N GLY A 22 -15.25 20.00 3.04
CA GLY A 22 -15.36 19.29 4.32
C GLY A 22 -15.43 17.77 4.20
N ILE A 23 -15.16 17.22 3.03
CA ILE A 23 -14.99 15.76 2.85
C ILE A 23 -13.50 15.44 2.88
N ASP A 24 -13.12 14.61 3.84
CA ASP A 24 -11.75 14.13 4.02
C ASP A 24 -11.65 12.65 3.63
N ILE A 25 -10.78 12.35 2.66
CA ILE A 25 -10.53 10.98 2.17
C ILE A 25 -9.12 10.59 2.58
N PRO A 26 -8.93 9.58 3.46
CA PRO A 26 -7.61 9.19 3.89
C PRO A 26 -6.88 8.43 2.79
N THR A 27 -5.66 8.86 2.50
CA THR A 27 -4.69 8.16 1.65
C THR A 27 -3.54 7.54 2.48
N GLU A 28 -3.44 7.97 3.76
CA GLU A 28 -2.44 7.50 4.71
C GLU A 28 -3.10 6.90 5.97
N ASP A 29 -2.44 5.94 6.59
CA ASP A 29 -2.92 5.31 7.83
C ASP A 29 -2.95 6.29 9.00
N ALA A 30 -2.06 7.29 9.02
CA ALA A 30 -2.02 8.31 10.06
C ALA A 30 -3.29 9.18 10.06
N ASP A 31 -3.77 9.57 8.88
CA ASP A 31 -5.01 10.34 8.74
C ASP A 31 -6.23 9.48 9.08
N ALA A 32 -6.27 8.27 8.55
CA ALA A 32 -7.33 7.32 8.85
C ALA A 32 -7.40 7.01 10.35
N TRP A 33 -6.27 6.92 11.04
CA TRP A 33 -6.21 6.79 12.50
C TRP A 33 -6.88 7.96 13.22
N ILE A 34 -6.70 9.18 12.72
CA ILE A 34 -7.29 10.38 13.31
C ILE A 34 -8.79 10.41 13.02
N TRP A 35 -9.21 10.13 11.81
CA TRP A 35 -10.59 10.34 11.35
C TRP A 35 -11.55 9.21 11.74
N PHE A 36 -11.05 8.00 12.01
CA PHE A 36 -11.87 6.84 12.41
C PHE A 36 -11.53 6.32 13.81
N PRO A 37 -11.69 7.13 14.90
CA PRO A 37 -11.28 6.74 16.25
C PRO A 37 -11.97 5.48 16.78
N GLN A 38 -13.19 5.20 16.32
CA GLN A 38 -13.98 4.03 16.75
C GLN A 38 -13.45 2.72 16.16
N HIS A 39 -12.70 2.79 15.04
CA HIS A 39 -12.21 1.64 14.32
C HIS A 39 -10.68 1.48 14.38
N ARG A 40 -9.97 2.27 15.21
CA ARG A 40 -8.50 2.22 15.36
C ARG A 40 -7.96 0.87 15.77
N TRP A 41 -8.77 0.05 16.38
CA TRP A 41 -8.39 -1.28 16.83
C TRP A 41 -7.89 -2.18 15.67
N ILE A 42 -8.31 -1.95 14.44
CA ILE A 42 -7.85 -2.75 13.29
C ILE A 42 -6.35 -2.58 12.99
N TYR A 43 -5.73 -1.52 13.49
CA TYR A 43 -4.28 -1.33 13.37
C TYR A 43 -3.49 -2.18 14.36
N ASP A 44 -4.16 -2.79 15.35
CA ASP A 44 -3.58 -3.82 16.21
C ASP A 44 -3.64 -5.19 15.50
N LYS A 45 -2.52 -5.59 14.90
CA LYS A 45 -2.40 -6.85 14.14
C LYS A 45 -2.58 -8.10 15.00
N LEU A 46 -2.34 -7.99 16.32
CA LEU A 46 -2.65 -9.07 17.26
C LEU A 46 -4.17 -9.22 17.43
N ALA A 47 -4.89 -8.11 17.59
CA ALA A 47 -6.35 -8.13 17.65
C ALA A 47 -6.97 -8.67 16.36
N ILE A 48 -6.43 -8.29 15.18
CA ILE A 48 -6.83 -8.85 13.88
C ILE A 48 -6.65 -10.39 13.86
N ALA A 49 -5.50 -10.88 14.28
CA ALA A 49 -5.26 -12.34 14.31
C ALA A 49 -6.24 -13.05 15.26
N GLN A 50 -6.42 -12.52 16.46
CA GLN A 50 -7.30 -13.09 17.49
C GLN A 50 -8.79 -13.06 17.07
N SER A 51 -9.25 -12.01 16.38
CA SER A 51 -10.63 -11.90 15.88
C SER A 51 -11.02 -12.99 14.89
N GLN A 52 -10.04 -13.66 14.30
CA GLN A 52 -10.22 -14.79 13.37
C GLN A 52 -9.89 -16.16 13.99
N GLY A 53 -9.56 -16.21 15.30
CA GLY A 53 -9.14 -17.44 15.96
C GLY A 53 -7.76 -17.94 15.51
N ILE A 54 -6.92 -17.07 14.93
CA ILE A 54 -5.52 -17.40 14.64
C ILE A 54 -4.75 -17.46 15.95
N ALA A 55 -3.98 -18.52 16.18
CA ALA A 55 -3.16 -18.63 17.37
C ALA A 55 -2.12 -17.52 17.39
N ALA A 56 -2.20 -16.62 18.35
CA ALA A 56 -1.33 -15.44 18.45
C ALA A 56 -1.29 -14.92 19.88
N ALA A 57 -0.12 -14.43 20.32
CA ALA A 57 0.03 -13.77 21.62
C ALA A 57 1.22 -12.79 21.61
N PRO A 58 1.25 -11.81 22.54
CA PRO A 58 2.39 -10.92 22.69
C PRO A 58 3.69 -11.68 22.97
N HIS A 59 4.82 -11.09 22.62
CA HIS A 59 6.12 -11.59 23.07
C HIS A 59 6.16 -11.63 24.63
N GLY A 60 6.75 -12.72 25.14
CA GLY A 60 6.68 -13.09 26.57
C GLY A 60 5.72 -14.24 26.84
N VAL A 61 4.70 -14.45 26.03
CA VAL A 61 3.88 -15.69 26.03
C VAL A 61 4.52 -16.68 25.06
N VAL A 62 4.92 -17.84 25.56
CA VAL A 62 5.64 -18.85 24.76
C VAL A 62 4.69 -19.50 23.74
N PRO A 63 5.06 -19.55 22.45
CA PRO A 63 4.28 -20.28 21.46
C PRO A 63 4.16 -21.78 21.78
N PRO A 64 2.96 -22.39 21.60
CA PRO A 64 2.79 -23.80 21.87
C PRO A 64 3.48 -24.71 20.83
N ARG A 65 3.79 -24.17 19.65
CA ARG A 65 4.46 -24.88 18.54
C ARG A 65 5.27 -23.88 17.70
N PHE A 66 6.22 -24.42 16.95
CA PHE A 66 7.06 -23.69 15.99
C PHE A 66 7.00 -24.36 14.61
N PRO A 67 7.27 -23.64 13.50
CA PRO A 67 7.63 -22.21 13.46
C PRO A 67 6.44 -21.28 13.71
N VAL A 68 6.73 -20.04 14.11
CA VAL A 68 5.77 -18.93 14.23
C VAL A 68 6.25 -17.72 13.45
N PHE A 69 5.35 -16.82 13.11
CA PHE A 69 5.68 -15.52 12.50
C PHE A 69 5.61 -14.42 13.56
N SER A 70 6.69 -13.67 13.69
CA SER A 70 6.79 -12.53 14.61
C SER A 70 6.77 -11.22 13.86
N LYS A 71 5.98 -10.26 14.35
CA LYS A 71 5.89 -8.90 13.79
C LYS A 71 5.46 -7.88 14.86
N PRO A 72 5.65 -6.56 14.62
CA PRO A 72 5.10 -5.51 15.48
C PRO A 72 3.57 -5.60 15.59
N MET A 73 3.02 -5.36 16.78
CA MET A 73 1.56 -5.29 16.98
C MET A 73 0.94 -4.12 16.21
N MET A 74 1.63 -2.97 16.21
CA MET A 74 1.19 -1.77 15.50
C MET A 74 2.32 -1.23 14.62
N ASN A 75 1.99 -0.91 13.38
CA ASN A 75 2.92 -0.29 12.45
C ASN A 75 2.13 0.50 11.38
N LEU A 76 1.97 1.81 11.59
CA LEU A 76 1.29 2.71 10.65
C LEU A 76 2.16 3.06 9.42
N ARG A 77 3.43 2.61 9.39
CA ARG A 77 4.35 2.85 8.27
C ARG A 77 4.40 1.70 7.26
N GLY A 78 3.76 0.58 7.56
CA GLY A 78 3.71 -0.60 6.68
C GLY A 78 5.06 -1.30 6.48
N MET A 79 5.25 -1.90 5.30
CA MET A 79 6.51 -2.46 4.77
C MET A 79 7.10 -3.66 5.54
N GLY A 80 6.35 -4.34 6.41
CA GLY A 80 6.80 -5.55 7.11
C GLY A 80 8.05 -5.38 7.99
N ILE A 81 8.43 -4.15 8.33
CA ILE A 81 9.63 -3.86 9.12
C ILE A 81 9.56 -4.55 10.48
N GLY A 82 10.62 -5.24 10.86
CA GLY A 82 10.71 -5.99 12.12
C GLY A 82 10.02 -7.36 12.10
N SER A 83 9.51 -7.80 10.96
CA SER A 83 8.85 -9.11 10.81
C SER A 83 9.85 -10.21 10.49
N ARG A 84 9.63 -11.41 11.04
CA ARG A 84 10.48 -12.59 10.79
C ARG A 84 9.78 -13.90 11.16
N VAL A 85 10.22 -14.99 10.53
CA VAL A 85 9.91 -16.34 11.01
C VAL A 85 10.82 -16.67 12.19
N ILE A 86 10.28 -17.32 13.21
CA ILE A 86 11.00 -17.86 14.37
C ILE A 86 10.80 -19.38 14.36
N ALA A 87 11.87 -20.13 14.18
CA ALA A 87 11.80 -21.57 13.92
C ALA A 87 11.87 -22.42 15.17
N SER A 88 12.33 -21.88 16.33
CA SER A 88 12.56 -22.68 17.53
C SER A 88 12.32 -21.90 18.82
N PRO A 89 12.15 -22.60 19.97
CA PRO A 89 12.10 -21.96 21.29
C PRO A 89 13.35 -21.13 21.61
N GLN A 90 14.54 -21.59 21.18
CA GLN A 90 15.80 -20.89 21.42
C GLN A 90 15.86 -19.57 20.66
N GLU A 91 15.44 -19.56 19.38
CA GLU A 91 15.32 -18.35 18.59
C GLU A 91 14.29 -17.41 19.20
N TYR A 92 13.15 -17.95 19.68
CA TYR A 92 12.11 -17.14 20.33
C TYR A 92 12.65 -16.42 21.56
N ALA A 93 13.38 -17.12 22.44
CA ALA A 93 13.95 -16.53 23.62
C ALA A 93 14.94 -15.38 23.30
N ALA A 94 15.72 -15.54 22.21
CA ALA A 94 16.65 -14.50 21.72
C ALA A 94 15.96 -13.36 20.97
N ALA A 95 14.72 -13.58 20.51
CA ALA A 95 13.96 -12.68 19.66
C ALA A 95 12.98 -11.79 20.41
N LEU A 96 12.86 -11.94 21.72
CA LEU A 96 11.89 -11.18 22.52
C LEU A 96 12.05 -9.66 22.31
N THR A 97 10.98 -9.04 21.86
CA THR A 97 10.96 -7.61 21.51
C THR A 97 9.67 -6.99 22.06
N PRO A 98 9.73 -5.96 22.91
CA PRO A 98 8.54 -5.23 23.37
C PRO A 98 7.73 -4.68 22.18
N GLY A 99 6.41 -4.75 22.26
CA GLY A 99 5.52 -4.29 21.21
C GLY A 99 5.40 -5.24 20.00
N HIS A 100 6.05 -6.40 20.03
CA HIS A 100 5.87 -7.47 19.06
C HIS A 100 4.94 -8.56 19.60
N PHE A 101 4.40 -9.34 18.67
CA PHE A 101 3.63 -10.55 18.93
C PHE A 101 4.06 -11.65 17.96
N TRP A 102 3.78 -12.87 18.33
CA TRP A 102 3.85 -14.00 17.43
C TRP A 102 2.47 -14.46 17.00
N MET A 103 2.36 -15.00 15.81
CA MET A 103 1.19 -15.72 15.31
C MET A 103 1.63 -17.00 14.61
N GLU A 104 0.68 -17.92 14.40
CA GLU A 104 1.00 -19.10 13.58
C GLU A 104 1.48 -18.67 12.19
N LEU A 105 2.44 -19.43 11.66
CA LEU A 105 2.93 -19.20 10.30
C LEU A 105 1.85 -19.62 9.32
N LEU A 106 1.26 -18.62 8.64
CA LEU A 106 0.25 -18.85 7.61
C LEU A 106 0.91 -19.20 6.28
N GLU A 107 0.25 -20.07 5.52
CA GLU A 107 0.66 -20.48 4.19
C GLU A 107 -0.40 -20.08 3.16
N GLY A 108 0.02 -19.88 1.91
CA GLY A 108 -0.87 -19.55 0.81
C GLY A 108 -0.51 -18.23 0.10
N GLU A 109 -1.38 -17.82 -0.81
CA GLU A 109 -1.19 -16.61 -1.57
C GLU A 109 -1.35 -15.37 -0.69
N HIS A 110 -0.43 -14.41 -0.83
CA HIS A 110 -0.54 -13.08 -0.22
C HIS A 110 -1.32 -12.16 -1.16
N ILE A 111 -2.47 -11.70 -0.71
CA ILE A 111 -3.37 -10.85 -1.50
C ILE A 111 -3.63 -9.55 -0.75
N SER A 112 -3.45 -8.42 -1.43
CA SER A 112 -3.93 -7.12 -1.02
C SER A 112 -5.28 -6.86 -1.68
N THR A 113 -6.27 -6.44 -0.91
CA THR A 113 -7.65 -6.28 -1.37
C THR A 113 -8.20 -4.92 -0.97
N ASP A 114 -8.55 -4.07 -1.94
CA ASP A 114 -9.31 -2.86 -1.69
C ASP A 114 -10.80 -3.17 -1.66
N VAL A 115 -11.47 -2.55 -0.70
CA VAL A 115 -12.90 -2.77 -0.39
C VAL A 115 -13.58 -1.43 -0.17
N ALA A 116 -14.71 -1.18 -0.84
CA ALA A 116 -15.64 -0.14 -0.42
C ALA A 116 -16.63 -0.71 0.59
N VAL A 117 -16.83 -0.02 1.70
CA VAL A 117 -17.70 -0.45 2.81
C VAL A 117 -18.76 0.61 3.06
N GLU A 118 -20.02 0.19 3.09
CA GLU A 118 -21.17 1.00 3.50
C GLU A 118 -21.74 0.47 4.81
N ASN A 119 -21.68 1.25 5.87
CA ASN A 119 -22.26 0.91 7.16
C ASN A 119 -21.91 -0.53 7.62
N GLY A 120 -20.63 -0.90 7.52
CA GLY A 120 -20.14 -2.24 7.89
C GLY A 120 -20.42 -3.33 6.86
N ARG A 121 -20.94 -3.01 5.68
CA ARG A 121 -21.19 -3.96 4.60
C ARG A 121 -20.26 -3.70 3.43
N ALA A 122 -19.46 -4.68 3.03
CA ALA A 122 -18.65 -4.60 1.83
C ALA A 122 -19.53 -4.57 0.56
N VAL A 123 -19.27 -3.62 -0.33
CA VAL A 123 -20.08 -3.36 -1.53
C VAL A 123 -19.30 -3.37 -2.83
N TRP A 124 -17.96 -3.30 -2.76
CA TRP A 124 -17.08 -3.41 -3.92
C TRP A 124 -15.73 -3.99 -3.51
N TRP A 125 -15.06 -4.67 -4.45
CA TRP A 125 -13.82 -5.38 -4.22
C TRP A 125 -12.86 -5.27 -5.41
N ARG A 126 -11.56 -5.13 -5.13
CA ARG A 126 -10.49 -5.31 -6.10
C ARG A 126 -9.28 -5.95 -5.43
N HIS A 127 -8.69 -6.92 -6.09
CA HIS A 127 -7.61 -7.74 -5.54
C HIS A 127 -6.30 -7.49 -6.27
N ALA A 128 -5.20 -7.52 -5.54
CA ALA A 128 -3.87 -7.40 -6.09
C ALA A 128 -2.89 -8.39 -5.42
N THR A 129 -1.92 -8.87 -6.18
CA THR A 129 -0.84 -9.72 -5.68
C THR A 129 0.50 -9.11 -6.03
N GLY A 130 1.37 -8.99 -5.04
CA GLY A 130 2.74 -8.52 -5.21
C GLY A 130 3.64 -9.61 -5.76
N ILE A 131 4.38 -9.34 -6.84
CA ILE A 131 5.42 -10.21 -7.37
C ILE A 131 6.72 -9.86 -6.66
N PRO A 132 7.24 -10.75 -5.79
CA PRO A 132 8.38 -10.45 -4.93
C PRO A 132 9.68 -10.31 -5.73
N ARG A 133 10.61 -9.54 -5.17
CA ARG A 133 11.99 -9.44 -5.62
C ARG A 133 12.95 -9.63 -4.44
N PRO A 134 14.22 -9.96 -4.69
CA PRO A 134 15.23 -10.00 -3.64
C PRO A 134 15.27 -8.69 -2.83
N GLY A 135 15.41 -8.79 -1.51
CA GLY A 135 15.45 -7.61 -0.63
C GLY A 135 14.12 -7.26 0.04
N GLY A 136 13.08 -8.10 -0.09
CA GLY A 136 11.82 -7.96 0.67
C GLY A 136 10.84 -6.94 0.11
N THR A 137 11.04 -6.51 -1.16
CA THR A 137 10.11 -5.64 -1.88
C THR A 137 9.45 -6.37 -3.05
N PHE A 138 8.56 -5.69 -3.74
CA PHE A 138 7.87 -6.21 -4.92
C PHE A 138 8.43 -5.58 -6.20
N ASP A 139 8.59 -6.38 -7.26
CA ASP A 139 8.92 -5.88 -8.61
C ASP A 139 7.72 -5.12 -9.20
N ARG A 140 6.54 -5.66 -8.96
CA ARG A 140 5.27 -5.09 -9.37
C ARG A 140 4.11 -5.70 -8.58
N TRP A 141 3.00 -5.01 -8.61
CA TRP A 141 1.69 -5.55 -8.24
C TRP A 141 0.90 -5.90 -9.50
N VAL A 142 0.16 -6.98 -9.43
CA VAL A 142 -0.82 -7.38 -10.45
C VAL A 142 -2.21 -7.13 -9.87
N ILE A 143 -2.94 -6.20 -10.44
CA ILE A 143 -4.29 -5.83 -10.05
C ILE A 143 -5.25 -6.60 -10.94
N TYR A 144 -6.00 -7.54 -10.38
CA TYR A 144 -6.82 -8.49 -11.14
C TYR A 144 -8.16 -7.90 -11.57
N ALA A 145 -8.58 -8.22 -12.78
CA ALA A 145 -9.96 -8.00 -13.24
C ALA A 145 -10.94 -8.99 -12.58
N GLU A 146 -10.50 -10.22 -12.35
CA GLU A 146 -11.30 -11.32 -11.87
C GLU A 146 -11.64 -11.18 -10.37
N PRO A 147 -12.89 -11.43 -9.98
CA PRO A 147 -13.28 -11.51 -8.58
C PRO A 147 -12.68 -12.72 -7.87
N ARG A 148 -12.63 -12.68 -6.55
CA ARG A 148 -12.20 -13.78 -5.68
C ARG A 148 -13.35 -14.16 -4.71
N PRO A 149 -14.43 -14.81 -5.16
CA PRO A 149 -15.68 -14.92 -4.39
C PRO A 149 -15.52 -15.56 -3.00
N GLN A 150 -14.63 -16.53 -2.85
CA GLN A 150 -14.37 -17.16 -1.56
C GLN A 150 -13.69 -16.23 -0.58
N LEU A 151 -12.69 -15.46 -1.04
CA LEU A 151 -12.00 -14.44 -0.25
C LEU A 151 -12.95 -13.30 0.12
N GLU A 152 -13.73 -12.82 -0.86
CA GLU A 152 -14.72 -11.75 -0.68
C GLU A 152 -15.77 -12.15 0.37
N ALA A 153 -16.28 -13.38 0.31
CA ALA A 153 -17.25 -13.88 1.28
C ALA A 153 -16.65 -13.95 2.70
N ALA A 154 -15.41 -14.46 2.84
CA ALA A 154 -14.74 -14.54 4.13
C ALA A 154 -14.46 -13.17 4.73
N CYS A 155 -13.84 -12.27 3.94
CA CYS A 155 -13.55 -10.90 4.35
C CYS A 155 -14.83 -10.10 4.61
N GLY A 156 -15.87 -10.26 3.78
CA GLY A 156 -17.15 -9.59 3.96
C GLY A 156 -17.85 -10.00 5.25
N THR A 157 -17.78 -11.27 5.61
CA THR A 157 -18.29 -11.77 6.91
C THR A 157 -17.53 -11.15 8.07
N TRP A 158 -16.21 -11.07 7.97
CA TRP A 158 -15.38 -10.46 9.00
C TRP A 158 -15.68 -8.96 9.14
N ILE A 159 -15.78 -8.20 8.02
CA ILE A 159 -16.16 -6.78 8.02
C ILE A 159 -17.49 -6.57 8.70
N ALA A 160 -18.52 -7.32 8.30
CA ALA A 160 -19.87 -7.21 8.86
C ALA A 160 -19.92 -7.50 10.38
N SER A 161 -19.07 -8.41 10.86
CA SER A 161 -19.00 -8.79 12.27
C SER A 161 -18.26 -7.79 13.14
N HIS A 162 -17.30 -7.03 12.59
CA HIS A 162 -16.34 -6.26 13.38
C HIS A 162 -16.33 -4.76 13.10
N LEU A 163 -16.93 -4.31 11.99
CA LEU A 163 -16.87 -2.91 11.54
C LEU A 163 -18.26 -2.29 11.37
N ALA A 164 -19.19 -2.65 12.27
CA ALA A 164 -20.53 -2.04 12.27
C ALA A 164 -20.44 -0.51 12.31
N GLY A 165 -21.17 0.15 11.43
CA GLY A 165 -21.19 1.61 11.29
C GLY A 165 -20.03 2.22 10.51
N TYR A 166 -19.01 1.47 10.11
CA TYR A 166 -17.94 1.98 9.26
C TYR A 166 -18.44 2.20 7.83
N THR A 167 -18.16 3.38 7.29
CA THR A 167 -18.36 3.73 5.88
C THR A 167 -17.09 4.37 5.36
N GLY A 168 -16.52 3.84 4.27
CA GLY A 168 -15.28 4.30 3.67
C GLY A 168 -14.54 3.19 2.93
N MET A 169 -13.36 3.52 2.45
CA MET A 169 -12.47 2.55 1.80
C MET A 169 -11.64 1.80 2.83
N MET A 170 -11.39 0.54 2.55
CA MET A 170 -10.45 -0.31 3.30
C MET A 170 -9.46 -0.98 2.37
N ASN A 171 -8.28 -1.29 2.89
CA ASN A 171 -7.38 -2.27 2.31
C ASN A 171 -7.16 -3.40 3.31
N LEU A 172 -7.31 -4.64 2.86
CA LEU A 172 -7.06 -5.86 3.63
C LEU A 172 -5.89 -6.62 3.02
N GLU A 173 -4.92 -6.98 3.83
CA GLU A 173 -3.88 -7.94 3.42
C GLU A 173 -4.19 -9.32 4.00
N THR A 174 -4.13 -10.34 3.15
CA THR A 174 -4.45 -11.72 3.52
C THR A 174 -3.35 -12.70 3.11
N ILE A 175 -3.16 -13.76 3.88
CA ILE A 175 -2.36 -14.94 3.48
C ILE A 175 -3.27 -16.17 3.62
N GLY A 176 -3.42 -16.96 2.53
CA GLY A 176 -4.29 -18.14 2.55
C GLY A 176 -5.74 -17.82 2.95
N GLY A 177 -6.24 -16.62 2.63
CA GLY A 177 -7.57 -16.17 2.98
C GLY A 177 -7.74 -15.67 4.42
N ARG A 178 -6.67 -15.61 5.23
CA ARG A 178 -6.68 -15.08 6.61
C ARG A 178 -6.16 -13.65 6.60
N ILE A 179 -6.89 -12.72 7.20
CA ILE A 179 -6.51 -11.30 7.27
C ILE A 179 -5.32 -11.16 8.22
N ILE A 180 -4.24 -10.57 7.73
CA ILE A 180 -3.00 -10.35 8.50
C ILE A 180 -2.77 -8.88 8.84
N GLU A 181 -3.40 -7.97 8.09
CA GLU A 181 -3.33 -6.53 8.25
C GLU A 181 -4.58 -5.89 7.63
N ALA A 182 -5.03 -4.77 8.21
CA ALA A 182 -6.15 -4.01 7.71
C ALA A 182 -5.87 -2.51 7.83
N HIS A 183 -6.35 -1.74 6.86
CA HIS A 183 -6.18 -0.29 6.77
C HIS A 183 -7.52 0.36 6.46
N LEU A 184 -7.80 1.53 7.05
CA LEU A 184 -9.03 2.31 6.79
C LEU A 184 -8.79 3.31 5.63
N ARG A 185 -8.13 2.85 4.60
CA ARG A 185 -7.84 3.55 3.35
C ARG A 185 -7.68 2.53 2.23
N PHE A 186 -7.72 2.98 0.99
CA PHE A 186 -7.38 2.14 -0.18
C PHE A 186 -5.86 2.08 -0.43
N ALA A 187 -5.44 1.23 -1.35
CA ALA A 187 -4.06 1.20 -1.83
C ALA A 187 -3.81 2.42 -2.73
N ASP A 188 -2.96 3.33 -2.26
CA ASP A 188 -2.69 4.64 -2.88
C ASP A 188 -1.88 4.59 -4.19
N GLN A 189 -1.34 3.42 -4.54
CA GLN A 189 -0.41 3.29 -5.65
C GLN A 189 -1.08 3.16 -7.03
N TRP A 190 -2.34 2.68 -7.11
CA TRP A 190 -2.98 2.32 -8.38
C TRP A 190 -4.48 2.62 -8.50
N PRO A 191 -5.01 3.74 -7.98
CA PRO A 191 -6.44 4.08 -8.10
C PRO A 191 -6.91 4.19 -9.55
N ASP A 192 -6.03 4.65 -10.44
CA ASP A 192 -6.25 4.80 -11.88
C ASP A 192 -6.46 3.47 -12.62
N LEU A 193 -5.98 2.35 -12.06
CA LEU A 193 -6.19 1.03 -12.66
C LEU A 193 -7.57 0.43 -12.34
N TYR A 194 -8.37 1.12 -11.54
CA TYR A 194 -9.74 0.69 -11.25
C TYR A 194 -10.74 1.15 -12.31
N GLY A 195 -10.38 2.15 -13.10
CA GLY A 195 -11.17 2.66 -14.23
C GLY A 195 -11.91 3.96 -13.94
N ASP A 196 -12.47 4.52 -15.00
CA ASP A 196 -13.16 5.80 -14.98
C ASP A 196 -14.36 5.78 -14.03
N GLY A 197 -14.54 6.85 -13.26
CA GLY A 197 -15.64 7.01 -12.30
C GLY A 197 -15.37 6.38 -10.93
N TRP A 198 -14.23 5.67 -10.74
CA TRP A 198 -13.93 5.07 -9.45
C TRP A 198 -13.62 6.14 -8.38
N VAL A 199 -12.87 7.17 -8.72
CA VAL A 199 -12.53 8.26 -7.79
C VAL A 199 -13.78 9.05 -7.40
N GLU A 200 -14.67 9.31 -8.35
CA GLU A 200 -15.96 9.93 -8.09
C GLU A 200 -16.83 9.08 -7.15
N ALA A 201 -16.79 7.76 -7.30
CA ALA A 201 -17.50 6.85 -6.39
C ALA A 201 -16.87 6.86 -4.98
N VAL A 202 -15.55 6.96 -4.85
CA VAL A 202 -14.89 7.15 -3.55
C VAL A 202 -15.37 8.46 -2.91
N ILE A 203 -15.35 9.57 -3.65
CA ILE A 203 -15.86 10.85 -3.16
C ILE A 203 -17.31 10.71 -2.72
N GLY A 204 -18.16 10.07 -3.53
CA GLY A 204 -19.57 9.81 -3.22
C GLY A 204 -19.76 8.99 -1.95
N LEU A 205 -18.91 7.98 -1.73
CA LEU A 205 -18.93 7.14 -0.53
C LEU A 205 -18.66 7.96 0.74
N TYR A 206 -17.65 8.83 0.71
CA TYR A 206 -17.32 9.66 1.88
C TYR A 206 -18.30 10.83 2.07
N ALA A 207 -18.83 11.40 0.97
CA ALA A 207 -19.76 12.52 1.04
C ALA A 207 -21.19 12.12 1.41
N ASN A 208 -21.67 10.99 0.89
CA ASN A 208 -23.08 10.60 0.94
C ASN A 208 -23.29 9.25 1.65
N GLY A 209 -22.24 8.51 1.97
CA GLY A 209 -22.33 7.18 2.55
C GLY A 209 -22.78 6.09 1.57
N VAL A 210 -22.73 6.35 0.27
CA VAL A 210 -23.24 5.45 -0.77
C VAL A 210 -22.16 5.20 -1.83
N TRP A 211 -21.92 3.93 -2.14
CA TRP A 211 -21.06 3.50 -3.24
C TRP A 211 -21.84 3.41 -4.55
N SER A 212 -21.41 4.15 -5.55
CA SER A 212 -22.05 4.16 -6.87
C SER A 212 -20.98 4.04 -7.96
N TYR A 213 -20.52 2.83 -8.19
CA TYR A 213 -19.55 2.52 -9.24
C TYR A 213 -20.00 1.29 -10.04
N ALA A 214 -20.17 1.45 -11.34
CA ALA A 214 -20.70 0.41 -12.20
C ALA A 214 -19.71 -0.72 -12.51
N ASP A 215 -18.42 -0.56 -12.31
CA ASP A 215 -17.30 -1.52 -12.48
C ASP A 215 -17.49 -2.57 -13.61
N THR A 216 -17.99 -2.11 -14.77
CA THR A 216 -18.36 -2.99 -15.91
C THR A 216 -17.19 -3.25 -16.86
N ALA A 217 -16.14 -2.45 -16.78
CA ALA A 217 -14.99 -2.48 -17.69
C ALA A 217 -13.70 -2.92 -16.98
N ARG A 218 -13.79 -3.94 -16.12
CA ARG A 218 -12.64 -4.48 -15.40
C ARG A 218 -11.56 -4.95 -16.36
N SER A 219 -10.34 -4.48 -16.15
CA SER A 219 -9.15 -4.99 -16.82
C SER A 219 -8.05 -5.25 -15.81
N THR A 220 -7.20 -6.23 -16.12
CA THR A 220 -5.99 -6.47 -15.33
C THR A 220 -5.02 -5.32 -15.54
N GLY A 221 -4.49 -4.80 -14.43
CA GLY A 221 -3.47 -3.75 -14.44
C GLY A 221 -2.20 -4.18 -13.73
N PHE A 222 -1.15 -3.40 -13.92
CA PHE A 222 0.15 -3.62 -13.32
C PHE A 222 0.69 -2.31 -12.74
N SER A 223 1.09 -2.34 -11.47
CA SER A 223 1.75 -1.22 -10.81
C SER A 223 3.21 -1.60 -10.53
N MET A 224 4.14 -0.94 -11.22
CA MET A 224 5.56 -1.29 -11.17
C MET A 224 6.38 -0.22 -10.47
N VAL A 225 7.07 -0.62 -9.41
CA VAL A 225 7.91 0.29 -8.64
C VAL A 225 9.32 0.37 -9.21
N LEU A 226 9.87 1.56 -9.26
CA LEU A 226 11.27 1.83 -9.57
C LEU A 226 12.00 2.21 -8.29
N PHE A 227 12.91 1.34 -7.85
CA PHE A 227 13.80 1.59 -6.72
C PHE A 227 15.19 1.95 -7.17
N ALA A 228 15.88 2.78 -6.37
CA ALA A 228 17.27 3.14 -6.51
C ALA A 228 18.00 3.08 -5.15
N PRO A 229 19.35 3.15 -5.13
CA PRO A 229 20.12 3.24 -3.90
C PRO A 229 19.68 4.44 -3.04
N SER A 230 19.66 4.25 -1.72
CA SER A 230 19.50 5.35 -0.77
C SER A 230 20.80 6.17 -0.70
N GLY A 231 20.70 7.47 -0.51
CA GLY A 231 21.83 8.38 -0.30
C GLY A 231 22.01 9.43 -1.38
N PRO A 232 22.09 9.10 -2.68
CA PRO A 232 22.16 10.13 -3.72
C PRO A 232 20.93 11.05 -3.72
N ARG A 233 21.12 12.31 -4.11
CA ARG A 233 20.01 13.21 -4.45
C ARG A 233 19.56 12.93 -5.87
N TYR A 234 18.28 12.67 -6.02
CA TYR A 234 17.63 12.51 -7.33
C TYR A 234 16.91 13.79 -7.71
N ARG A 235 16.78 14.02 -9.01
CA ARG A 235 15.96 15.09 -9.58
C ARG A 235 14.84 14.50 -10.41
N HIS A 236 13.76 15.23 -10.56
CA HIS A 236 12.70 14.85 -11.47
C HIS A 236 13.22 14.82 -12.91
N PRO A 237 12.80 13.89 -13.75
CA PRO A 237 13.06 13.96 -15.18
C PRO A 237 12.46 15.23 -15.78
N GLU A 238 12.99 15.69 -16.92
CA GLU A 238 12.41 16.81 -17.63
C GLU A 238 10.92 16.59 -17.92
N ALA A 239 10.12 17.64 -17.78
CA ALA A 239 8.66 17.57 -17.96
C ALA A 239 8.24 16.99 -19.31
N GLY A 240 8.99 17.31 -20.39
CA GLY A 240 8.76 16.77 -21.74
C GLY A 240 8.96 15.26 -21.81
N ILE A 241 9.95 14.72 -21.10
CA ILE A 241 10.18 13.27 -21.04
C ILE A 241 9.01 12.59 -20.33
N LEU A 242 8.61 13.09 -19.19
CA LEU A 242 7.48 12.54 -18.42
C LEU A 242 6.17 12.57 -19.21
N ALA A 243 5.89 13.69 -19.90
CA ALA A 243 4.71 13.82 -20.75
C ALA A 243 4.70 12.78 -21.87
N ALA A 244 5.82 12.63 -22.59
CA ALA A 244 5.94 11.66 -23.67
C ALA A 244 5.80 10.20 -23.19
N LEU A 245 6.30 9.89 -21.98
CA LEU A 245 6.16 8.55 -21.39
C LEU A 245 4.72 8.26 -20.94
N ARG A 246 4.00 9.26 -20.43
CA ARG A 246 2.60 9.14 -20.01
C ARG A 246 1.64 8.90 -21.17
N GLU A 247 1.94 9.46 -22.34
CA GLU A 247 1.10 9.31 -23.55
C GLU A 247 1.27 7.97 -24.26
N ARG A 248 2.16 7.10 -23.81
CA ARG A 248 2.34 5.80 -24.44
C ARG A 248 1.13 4.91 -24.24
N SER A 249 0.74 4.22 -25.31
CA SER A 249 -0.35 3.25 -25.26
C SER A 249 -0.11 2.19 -24.19
N GLY A 250 -1.13 1.90 -23.40
CA GLY A 250 -1.10 0.94 -22.31
C GLY A 250 -0.54 1.46 -20.99
N ILE A 251 -0.07 2.72 -20.91
CA ILE A 251 0.30 3.41 -19.67
C ILE A 251 -0.93 4.13 -19.14
N SER A 252 -1.21 3.96 -17.84
CA SER A 252 -2.29 4.64 -17.13
C SER A 252 -1.77 5.88 -16.40
N SER A 253 -0.71 5.71 -15.61
CA SER A 253 -0.08 6.84 -14.91
C SER A 253 1.41 6.62 -14.63
N ILE A 254 2.11 7.71 -14.36
CA ILE A 254 3.48 7.70 -13.82
C ILE A 254 3.50 8.62 -12.60
N GLN A 255 3.91 8.06 -11.47
CA GLN A 255 4.12 8.76 -10.21
C GLN A 255 5.62 8.95 -10.00
N ILE A 256 6.07 10.19 -9.71
CA ILE A 256 7.41 10.46 -9.18
C ILE A 256 7.24 10.63 -7.68
N THR A 257 7.78 9.71 -6.88
CA THR A 257 7.41 9.52 -5.47
C THR A 257 8.40 10.15 -4.49
N PHE A 258 8.97 11.31 -4.85
CA PHE A 258 9.86 12.06 -3.99
C PHE A 258 9.80 13.57 -4.29
N HIS A 259 10.23 14.38 -3.33
CA HIS A 259 10.41 15.83 -3.47
C HIS A 259 11.89 16.13 -3.68
N GLU A 260 12.24 16.83 -4.75
CA GLU A 260 13.64 17.18 -5.10
C GLU A 260 14.34 17.99 -4.02
N ASP A 261 13.60 18.91 -3.39
CA ASP A 261 14.13 19.85 -2.41
C ASP A 261 14.27 19.26 -1.00
N TRP A 262 13.76 18.05 -0.79
CA TRP A 262 13.86 17.41 0.52
C TRP A 262 15.16 16.63 0.66
N ASP A 263 15.66 16.59 1.88
CA ASP A 263 16.73 15.66 2.21
C ASP A 263 16.22 14.21 2.00
N PRO A 264 16.99 13.33 1.32
CA PRO A 264 16.58 11.95 1.07
C PRO A 264 16.11 11.21 2.32
N SER A 265 16.68 11.50 3.50
CA SER A 265 16.30 10.89 4.77
C SER A 265 14.88 11.23 5.25
N ARG A 266 14.25 12.25 4.70
CA ARG A 266 12.86 12.65 5.03
C ARG A 266 11.82 11.83 4.29
N HIS A 267 12.20 11.10 3.25
CA HIS A 267 11.28 10.24 2.52
C HIS A 267 11.16 8.88 3.20
N ALA A 268 9.96 8.30 3.13
CA ALA A 268 9.76 6.91 3.57
C ALA A 268 10.57 5.96 2.69
N MET A 269 11.48 5.20 3.30
CA MET A 269 12.35 4.24 2.62
C MET A 269 11.84 2.82 2.84
N PRO A 270 11.32 2.15 1.82
CA PRO A 270 11.04 0.74 1.89
C PRO A 270 12.35 -0.07 1.98
N PRO A 271 12.30 -1.33 2.46
CA PRO A 271 13.49 -2.19 2.59
C PRO A 271 14.30 -2.36 1.30
N GLY A 272 13.69 -2.17 0.12
CA GLY A 272 14.33 -2.31 -1.19
C GLY A 272 15.12 -1.09 -1.68
N GLY A 273 15.22 -0.02 -0.89
CA GLY A 273 15.89 1.21 -1.25
C GLY A 273 14.95 2.40 -1.45
N PHE A 274 15.45 3.45 -2.08
CA PHE A 274 14.69 4.66 -2.35
C PHE A 274 13.67 4.42 -3.46
N ARG A 275 12.37 4.65 -3.19
CA ARG A 275 11.31 4.55 -4.20
C ARG A 275 11.29 5.83 -5.02
N LEU A 276 11.74 5.75 -6.28
CA LEU A 276 11.80 6.92 -7.17
C LEU A 276 10.50 7.14 -7.94
N ALA A 277 9.89 6.06 -8.41
CA ALA A 277 8.70 6.16 -9.24
C ALA A 277 7.83 4.92 -9.19
N ILE A 278 6.59 5.08 -9.62
CA ILE A 278 5.64 4.00 -9.89
C ILE A 278 5.11 4.20 -11.31
N VAL A 279 5.07 3.13 -12.10
CA VAL A 279 4.45 3.11 -13.43
C VAL A 279 3.24 2.20 -13.39
N ASN A 280 2.07 2.76 -13.59
CA ASN A 280 0.82 2.03 -13.72
C ASN A 280 0.47 1.82 -15.19
N CYS A 281 0.07 0.60 -15.55
CA CYS A 281 -0.20 0.26 -16.95
C CYS A 281 -1.18 -0.91 -17.06
N HIS A 282 -1.83 -1.04 -18.22
CA HIS A 282 -2.60 -2.22 -18.63
C HIS A 282 -1.82 -3.14 -19.55
N ASP A 283 -0.73 -2.69 -20.14
CA ASP A 283 0.22 -3.50 -20.92
C ASP A 283 1.54 -3.65 -20.15
N LEU A 284 1.85 -4.87 -19.73
CA LEU A 284 3.06 -5.17 -18.98
C LEU A 284 4.36 -4.91 -19.77
N GLY A 285 4.32 -5.11 -21.08
CA GLY A 285 5.47 -4.86 -21.97
C GLY A 285 5.76 -3.37 -22.07
N ALA A 286 4.73 -2.56 -22.35
CA ALA A 286 4.82 -1.11 -22.39
C ALA A 286 5.30 -0.55 -21.03
N GLY A 287 4.72 -1.02 -19.91
CA GLY A 287 5.12 -0.59 -18.60
C GLY A 287 6.58 -0.91 -18.26
N ARG A 288 7.10 -2.08 -18.64
CA ARG A 288 8.52 -2.43 -18.48
C ARG A 288 9.43 -1.52 -19.29
N ALA A 289 9.06 -1.22 -20.55
CA ALA A 289 9.83 -0.31 -21.39
C ALA A 289 9.88 1.10 -20.78
N VAL A 290 8.72 1.64 -20.38
CA VAL A 290 8.62 2.94 -19.73
C VAL A 290 9.42 2.99 -18.41
N ARG A 291 9.33 1.95 -17.57
CA ARG A 291 10.12 1.87 -16.34
C ARG A 291 11.63 1.88 -16.59
N ALA A 292 12.08 1.24 -17.68
CA ALA A 292 13.49 1.23 -18.05
C ALA A 292 13.98 2.61 -18.52
N GLU A 293 13.24 3.28 -19.40
CA GLU A 293 13.56 4.62 -19.88
C GLU A 293 13.49 5.67 -18.75
N LEU A 294 12.50 5.55 -17.86
CA LEU A 294 12.40 6.39 -16.68
C LEU A 294 13.60 6.23 -15.74
N ARG A 295 14.12 5.01 -15.64
CA ARG A 295 15.36 4.75 -14.85
C ARG A 295 16.56 5.48 -15.46
N GLU A 296 16.70 5.46 -16.78
CA GLU A 296 17.77 6.17 -17.48
C GLU A 296 17.65 7.68 -17.27
N ALA A 297 16.47 8.24 -17.48
CA ALA A 297 16.21 9.67 -17.27
C ALA A 297 16.49 10.14 -15.83
N LEU A 298 16.11 9.32 -14.84
CA LEU A 298 16.39 9.62 -13.43
C LEU A 298 17.87 9.47 -13.06
N ALA A 299 18.60 8.53 -13.71
CA ALA A 299 20.04 8.37 -13.51
C ALA A 299 20.84 9.56 -14.10
N GLU A 300 20.42 10.06 -15.25
CA GLU A 300 21.03 11.25 -15.87
C GLU A 300 20.79 12.53 -15.05
N ALA A 301 19.63 12.60 -14.38
CA ALA A 301 19.27 13.70 -13.50
C ALA A 301 19.93 13.64 -12.10
N MET A 302 20.68 12.57 -11.81
CA MET A 302 21.36 12.39 -10.53
C MET A 302 22.47 13.42 -10.36
N GLN A 303 22.44 14.19 -9.26
CA GLN A 303 23.56 15.08 -8.93
C GLN A 303 24.76 14.24 -8.48
N PRO A 304 25.97 14.45 -9.05
CA PRO A 304 27.17 13.92 -8.45
C PRO A 304 27.31 14.48 -7.03
N GLU A 305 27.60 13.63 -6.05
CA GLU A 305 28.01 14.10 -4.73
C GLU A 305 29.19 15.08 -4.91
N ILE A 306 28.96 16.36 -4.68
CA ILE A 306 30.05 17.30 -4.51
C ILE A 306 30.65 16.97 -3.14
N LEU A 307 31.67 16.14 -3.13
CA LEU A 307 32.58 15.96 -1.99
C LEU A 307 33.20 17.35 -1.71
N TYR A 308 32.54 18.14 -0.88
CA TYR A 308 33.22 19.23 -0.19
C TYR A 308 34.24 18.58 0.76
N LEU A 309 35.41 18.32 0.24
CA LEU A 309 36.60 18.20 1.07
C LEU A 309 36.67 19.51 1.88
N LYS A 310 36.20 19.47 3.12
CA LYS A 310 36.55 20.50 4.11
C LYS A 310 38.08 20.48 4.19
N GLY A 311 38.69 21.42 3.48
CA GLY A 311 40.11 21.68 3.63
C GLY A 311 40.39 21.94 5.10
N ALA A 312 41.23 21.11 5.65
CA ALA A 312 41.92 21.41 6.91
C ALA A 312 42.68 22.70 6.74
N ALA A 313 42.38 23.65 7.59
CA ALA A 313 43.27 24.75 7.94
C ALA A 313 43.36 24.78 9.46
#